data_644f64881ba601d4c108bf4e959620ca
#
_entry.id   644f64881ba601d4c108bf4e959620ca
#
_cell.length_a   1.000
_cell.length_b   1.000
_cell.length_c   1.000
_cell.angle_alpha   90.00
_cell.angle_beta   90.00
_cell.angle_gamma   90.00
#
_symmetry.space_group_name_H-M   'P 1'
#
loop_
_entity.id
_entity.type
_entity.pdbx_description
1 polymer ?
#
loop_
_entity_poly.entity_id
_entity_poly.type
_entity_poly.pdbx_seq_one_letter_code
_entity_poly.pdbx_strand_id
1 'polypeptide(L)'
;MQKDIKIGDQIIPMRATAATAYRYRQVFRSDLLIELTKEGTPDAAKVETFQRLAYIMAATAAGEDMNALSEAGYLEFLDRFDYMDLIEAMPEVVGLYISSKSNTSQAKKK
;
A
#
# COMPACT_ATOMS: atom_id res chain seq x y z
N MET A 1 3.69 0.72 11.81
CA MET A 1 2.71 1.81 11.95
C MET A 1 1.40 1.43 11.31
N GLN A 2 0.31 1.63 12.01
CA GLN A 2 -1.01 1.24 11.55
C GLN A 2 -1.98 2.41 11.64
N LYS A 3 -2.90 2.48 10.68
CA LYS A 3 -3.90 3.53 10.63
C LYS A 3 -5.16 3.01 9.95
N ASP A 4 -6.32 3.47 10.41
CA ASP A 4 -7.58 3.20 9.73
C ASP A 4 -7.75 4.21 8.60
N ILE A 5 -7.90 3.72 7.40
CA ILE A 5 -8.04 4.58 6.22
C ILE A 5 -9.45 4.42 5.66
N LYS A 6 -10.12 5.55 5.51
CA LYS A 6 -11.48 5.56 4.98
C LYS A 6 -11.45 5.54 3.46
N ILE A 7 -12.13 4.55 2.88
CA ILE A 7 -12.30 4.43 1.43
C ILE A 7 -13.79 4.37 1.18
N GLY A 8 -14.37 5.50 0.73
CA GLY A 8 -15.81 5.62 0.62
C GLY A 8 -16.46 5.48 1.99
N ASP A 9 -17.37 4.55 2.14
CA ASP A 9 -18.06 4.28 3.40
C ASP A 9 -17.36 3.22 4.25
N GLN A 10 -16.26 2.67 3.77
CA GLN A 10 -15.55 1.59 4.46
C GLN A 10 -14.33 2.12 5.21
N ILE A 11 -14.08 1.55 6.38
CA ILE A 11 -12.89 1.84 7.17
C ILE A 11 -11.97 0.63 7.04
N ILE A 12 -10.79 0.84 6.45
CA ILE A 12 -9.86 -0.25 6.16
C ILE A 12 -8.59 -0.04 6.99
N PRO A 13 -8.34 -0.91 7.98
CA PRO A 13 -7.06 -0.84 8.70
C PRO A 13 -5.92 -1.17 7.76
N MET A 14 -4.87 -0.37 7.79
CA MET A 14 -3.66 -0.60 6.99
C MET A 14 -2.44 -0.48 7.87
N ARG A 15 -1.48 -1.35 7.63
CA ARG A 15 -0.25 -1.39 8.42
C ARG A 15 0.97 -1.40 7.52
N ALA A 16 1.89 -0.46 7.77
CA ALA A 16 3.17 -0.40 7.09
C ALA A 16 4.25 -0.95 8.02
N THR A 17 5.05 -1.86 7.52
CA THR A 17 6.18 -2.45 8.25
C THR A 17 7.40 -2.50 7.34
N ALA A 18 8.53 -2.90 7.91
CA ALA A 18 9.75 -3.09 7.11
C ALA A 18 9.56 -4.13 6.01
N ALA A 19 8.59 -5.04 6.16
CA ALA A 19 8.33 -6.09 5.18
C ALA A 19 7.36 -5.66 4.07
N THR A 20 6.82 -4.45 4.11
CA THR A 20 5.83 -4.00 3.13
C THR A 20 6.38 -4.08 1.70
N ALA A 21 7.56 -3.53 1.46
CA ALA A 21 8.18 -3.55 0.13
C ALA A 21 8.52 -4.97 -0.32
N TYR A 22 8.94 -5.83 0.61
CA TYR A 22 9.23 -7.22 0.31
C TYR A 22 7.97 -7.95 -0.16
N ARG A 23 6.86 -7.80 0.59
CA ARG A 23 5.59 -8.41 0.21
C ARG A 23 5.10 -7.90 -1.14
N TYR A 24 5.23 -6.61 -1.37
CA TYR A 24 4.87 -6.01 -2.64
C TYR A 24 5.62 -6.69 -3.80
N ARG A 25 6.92 -6.83 -3.66
CA ARG A 25 7.75 -7.46 -4.71
C ARG A 25 7.38 -8.92 -4.94
N GLN A 26 7.09 -9.66 -3.87
CA GLN A 26 6.73 -11.07 -4.01
C GLN A 26 5.42 -11.26 -4.76
N VAL A 27 4.46 -10.36 -4.54
CA VAL A 27 3.14 -10.46 -5.17
C VAL A 27 3.16 -9.91 -6.59
N PHE A 28 3.75 -8.73 -6.78
CA PHE A 28 3.64 -7.99 -8.04
C PHE A 28 4.90 -8.03 -8.90
N ARG A 29 5.95 -8.67 -8.42
CA ARG A 29 7.21 -8.84 -9.16
C ARG A 29 7.83 -7.51 -9.59
N SER A 30 7.67 -6.48 -8.76
CA SER A 30 8.16 -5.15 -9.05
C SER A 30 8.64 -4.51 -7.76
N ASP A 31 9.63 -3.62 -7.87
CA ASP A 31 10.22 -2.95 -6.71
C ASP A 31 9.44 -1.69 -6.38
N LEU A 32 8.79 -1.70 -5.21
CA LEU A 32 7.95 -0.58 -4.77
C LEU A 32 8.73 0.73 -4.69
N LEU A 33 9.92 0.71 -4.14
CA LEU A 33 10.70 1.93 -3.98
C LEU A 33 11.07 2.54 -5.33
N ILE A 34 11.46 1.70 -6.28
CA ILE A 34 11.77 2.16 -7.62
C ILE A 34 10.53 2.77 -8.27
N GLU A 35 9.38 2.10 -8.16
CA GLU A 35 8.15 2.61 -8.75
C GLU A 35 7.73 3.96 -8.16
N LEU A 36 7.91 4.14 -6.85
CA LEU A 36 7.55 5.39 -6.19
C LEU A 36 8.47 6.55 -6.54
N THR A 37 9.73 6.27 -6.84
CA THR A 37 10.75 7.30 -7.06
C THR A 37 11.08 7.53 -8.52
N LYS A 38 10.61 6.69 -9.43
CA LYS A 38 10.92 6.78 -10.85
C LYS A 38 10.31 8.03 -11.48
N GLU A 39 11.15 8.86 -12.08
CA GLU A 39 10.71 10.06 -12.76
C GLU A 39 10.13 9.71 -14.13
N GLY A 40 9.18 10.54 -14.58
CA GLY A 40 8.56 10.36 -15.89
C GLY A 40 7.52 9.25 -15.95
N THR A 41 7.21 8.62 -14.81
CA THR A 41 6.17 7.59 -14.78
C THR A 41 4.79 8.23 -15.00
N PRO A 42 3.98 7.70 -15.92
CA PRO A 42 2.62 8.22 -16.12
C PRO A 42 1.78 8.14 -14.84
N ASP A 43 0.89 9.09 -14.65
CA ASP A 43 0.04 9.14 -13.47
C ASP A 43 -0.78 7.87 -13.28
N ALA A 44 -1.27 7.29 -14.37
CA ALA A 44 -2.04 6.04 -14.30
C ALA A 44 -1.22 4.90 -13.69
N ALA A 45 0.06 4.81 -14.04
CA ALA A 45 0.95 3.78 -13.47
C ALA A 45 1.22 4.03 -11.99
N LYS A 46 1.32 5.30 -11.59
CA LYS A 46 1.50 5.65 -10.17
C LYS A 46 0.26 5.30 -9.35
N VAL A 47 -0.92 5.54 -9.89
CA VAL A 47 -2.17 5.17 -9.23
C VAL A 47 -2.20 3.66 -8.99
N GLU A 48 -1.82 2.87 -9.99
CA GLU A 48 -1.78 1.43 -9.84
C GLU A 48 -0.80 1.00 -8.74
N THR A 49 0.37 1.62 -8.68
CA THR A 49 1.34 1.35 -7.63
C THR A 49 0.74 1.61 -6.25
N PHE A 50 0.02 2.73 -6.09
CA PHE A 50 -0.60 3.09 -4.82
C PHE A 50 -1.71 2.12 -4.44
N GLN A 51 -2.50 1.66 -5.40
CA GLN A 51 -3.55 0.67 -5.17
C GLN A 51 -2.96 -0.66 -4.71
N ARG A 52 -1.87 -1.09 -5.34
CA ARG A 52 -1.15 -2.30 -4.94
C ARG A 52 -0.59 -2.18 -3.53
N LEU A 53 -0.04 -1.01 -3.21
CA LEU A 53 0.48 -0.72 -1.87
C LEU A 53 -0.64 -0.79 -0.82
N ALA A 54 -1.81 -0.22 -1.14
CA ALA A 54 -2.97 -0.28 -0.25
C ALA A 54 -3.37 -1.72 0.06
N TYR A 55 -3.40 -2.57 -0.96
CA TYR A 55 -3.72 -3.98 -0.77
C TYR A 55 -2.74 -4.66 0.18
N ILE A 56 -1.44 -4.46 -0.04
CA ILE A 56 -0.40 -5.07 0.80
C ILE A 56 -0.53 -4.61 2.25
N MET A 57 -0.75 -3.32 2.48
CA MET A 57 -0.87 -2.78 3.83
C MET A 57 -2.16 -3.23 4.52
N ALA A 58 -3.26 -3.34 3.77
CA ALA A 58 -4.52 -3.85 4.32
C ALA A 58 -4.39 -5.32 4.71
N ALA A 59 -3.76 -6.12 3.87
CA ALA A 59 -3.53 -7.54 4.16
C ALA A 59 -2.62 -7.70 5.38
N THR A 60 -1.61 -6.84 5.52
CA THR A 60 -0.71 -6.87 6.67
C THR A 60 -1.48 -6.59 7.96
N ALA A 61 -2.35 -5.56 7.95
CA ALA A 61 -3.16 -5.23 9.13
C ALA A 61 -4.13 -6.35 9.49
N ALA A 62 -4.64 -7.07 8.49
CA ALA A 62 -5.55 -8.19 8.71
C ALA A 62 -4.81 -9.46 9.17
N GLY A 63 -3.49 -9.44 9.21
CA GLY A 63 -2.71 -10.60 9.65
C GLY A 63 -2.64 -11.72 8.63
N GLU A 64 -2.85 -11.42 7.35
CA GLU A 64 -2.84 -12.45 6.32
C GLU A 64 -1.42 -12.97 6.07
N ASP A 65 -1.33 -14.29 5.88
CA ASP A 65 -0.08 -14.95 5.53
C ASP A 65 0.37 -14.49 4.15
N MET A 66 1.69 -14.39 3.97
CA MET A 66 2.29 -14.10 2.68
C MET A 66 1.74 -15.00 1.56
N ASN A 67 1.50 -16.28 1.87
CA ASN A 67 0.99 -17.22 0.89
C ASN A 67 -0.45 -16.94 0.46
N ALA A 68 -1.19 -16.15 1.22
CA ALA A 68 -2.55 -15.74 0.87
C ALA A 68 -2.59 -14.56 -0.07
N LEU A 69 -1.47 -13.85 -0.23
CA LEU A 69 -1.39 -12.68 -1.09
C LEU A 69 -1.18 -13.08 -2.54
N SER A 70 -1.97 -12.47 -3.44
CA SER A 70 -1.91 -12.81 -4.86
C SER A 70 -2.50 -11.69 -5.69
N GLU A 71 -2.28 -11.75 -7.01
CA GLU A 71 -2.95 -10.81 -7.92
C GLU A 71 -4.46 -11.00 -7.90
N ALA A 72 -4.93 -12.23 -7.74
CA ALA A 72 -6.37 -12.50 -7.62
C ALA A 72 -6.94 -11.83 -6.37
N GLY A 73 -6.22 -11.93 -5.25
CA GLY A 73 -6.61 -11.26 -4.01
C GLY A 73 -6.62 -9.74 -4.15
N TYR A 74 -5.66 -9.21 -4.91
CA TYR A 74 -5.61 -7.79 -5.21
C TYR A 74 -6.85 -7.33 -5.98
N LEU A 75 -7.23 -8.08 -7.00
CA LEU A 75 -8.43 -7.76 -7.77
C LEU A 75 -9.71 -7.82 -6.90
N GLU A 76 -9.81 -8.82 -6.04
CA GLU A 76 -10.94 -8.90 -5.10
C GLU A 76 -10.96 -7.69 -4.17
N PHE A 77 -9.82 -7.25 -3.71
CA PHE A 77 -9.71 -6.06 -2.88
C PHE A 77 -10.22 -4.82 -3.64
N LEU A 78 -9.78 -4.62 -4.88
CA LEU A 78 -10.21 -3.48 -5.68
C LEU A 78 -11.71 -3.50 -5.96
N ASP A 79 -12.28 -4.69 -6.18
CA ASP A 79 -13.72 -4.84 -6.48
C ASP A 79 -14.63 -4.42 -5.33
N ARG A 80 -14.07 -4.22 -4.13
CA ARG A 80 -14.84 -3.80 -2.97
C ARG A 80 -15.13 -2.31 -2.94
N PHE A 81 -14.50 -1.53 -3.82
CA PHE A 81 -14.54 -0.07 -3.76
C PHE A 81 -14.89 0.54 -5.10
N ASP A 82 -15.50 1.73 -5.07
CA ASP A 82 -15.61 2.58 -6.24
C ASP A 82 -14.24 3.16 -6.56
N TYR A 83 -13.94 3.26 -7.84
CA TYR A 83 -12.63 3.73 -8.30
C TYR A 83 -12.29 5.12 -7.74
N MET A 84 -13.24 6.07 -7.79
CA MET A 84 -12.99 7.43 -7.30
C MET A 84 -12.76 7.47 -5.80
N ASP A 85 -13.49 6.65 -5.04
CA ASP A 85 -13.28 6.58 -3.59
C ASP A 85 -11.87 6.10 -3.28
N LEU A 86 -11.40 5.12 -4.03
CA LEU A 86 -10.06 4.58 -3.87
C LEU A 86 -9.00 5.64 -4.23
N ILE A 87 -9.20 6.37 -5.33
CA ILE A 87 -8.30 7.44 -5.75
C ILE A 87 -8.19 8.52 -4.66
N GLU A 88 -9.31 8.90 -4.07
CA GLU A 88 -9.33 9.93 -3.03
C GLU A 88 -8.58 9.50 -1.76
N ALA A 89 -8.50 8.21 -1.51
CA ALA A 89 -7.79 7.67 -0.35
C ALA A 89 -6.27 7.55 -0.57
N MET A 90 -5.80 7.64 -1.81
CA MET A 90 -4.39 7.39 -2.13
C MET A 90 -3.40 8.28 -1.37
N PRO A 91 -3.64 9.60 -1.18
CA PRO A 91 -2.70 10.42 -0.42
C PRO A 91 -2.48 9.89 1.00
N GLU A 92 -3.53 9.41 1.67
CA GLU A 92 -3.40 8.84 3.01
C GLU A 92 -2.63 7.51 2.99
N VAL A 93 -2.87 6.69 1.98
CA VAL A 93 -2.18 5.41 1.82
C VAL A 93 -0.67 5.65 1.67
N VAL A 94 -0.30 6.52 0.76
CA VAL A 94 1.11 6.85 0.52
C VAL A 94 1.71 7.52 1.74
N GLY A 95 0.96 8.42 2.38
CA GLY A 95 1.40 9.11 3.59
C GLY A 95 1.70 8.15 4.72
N LEU A 96 0.89 7.12 4.90
CA LEU A 96 1.13 6.10 5.92
C LEU A 96 2.46 5.38 5.68
N TYR A 97 2.71 4.96 4.44
CA TYR A 97 3.95 4.26 4.11
C TYR A 97 5.17 5.15 4.31
N ILE A 98 5.11 6.40 3.85
CA ILE A 98 6.21 7.34 3.97
C ILE A 98 6.45 7.70 5.43
N SER A 99 5.41 7.90 6.21
CA SER A 99 5.53 8.20 7.65
C SER A 99 6.21 7.06 8.40
N SER A 100 5.89 5.82 8.05
CA SER A 100 6.52 4.65 8.64
C SER A 100 8.03 4.65 8.38
N LYS A 101 8.42 4.97 7.15
CA LYS A 101 9.85 5.05 6.81
C LYS A 101 10.53 6.20 7.55
N SER A 102 9.90 7.35 7.63
CA SER A 102 10.45 8.51 8.35
C SER A 102 10.63 8.20 9.82
N ASN A 103 9.66 7.58 10.45
CA ASN A 103 9.75 7.20 11.86
C ASN A 103 10.88 6.21 12.09
N THR A 104 11.06 5.25 11.21
CA THR A 104 12.15 4.29 11.29
C THR A 104 13.50 5.00 11.18
N SER A 105 13.63 5.93 10.26
CA SER A 105 14.85 6.71 10.09
C SER A 105 15.17 7.54 11.32
N GLN A 106 14.18 8.19 11.91
CA GLN A 106 14.36 8.98 13.12
C GLN A 106 14.80 8.12 14.30
N ALA A 107 14.21 6.95 14.44
CA ALA A 107 14.58 6.03 15.51
C ALA A 107 16.04 5.62 15.40
N LYS A 108 16.53 5.41 14.19
CA LYS A 108 17.93 5.04 13.97
C LYS A 108 18.93 6.15 14.33
N LYS A 109 18.50 7.40 14.25
CA LYS A 109 19.39 8.54 14.56
C LYS A 109 19.59 8.74 16.05
N LYS A 110 18.77 8.14 16.84
CA LYS A 110 18.94 8.20 18.30
C LYS A 110 19.95 7.20 18.79
#